data_5e8697833b837f5ac1f960bd8e2f4de0
#
_entry.id   5e8697833b837f5ac1f960bd8e2f4de0
#
_cell.length_a   1.000
_cell.length_b   1.000
_cell.length_c   1.000
_cell.angle_alpha   90.00
_cell.angle_beta   90.00
_cell.angle_gamma   90.00
#
_symmetry.space_group_name_H-M   'P 1'
#
loop_
_entity.id
_entity.type
_entity.pdbx_description
1 polymer ?
#
loop_
_entity_poly.entity_id
_entity_poly.type
_entity_poly.pdbx_seq_one_letter_code
_entity_poly.pdbx_strand_id
1 'polypeptide(L)'
;MIEQRIQQQFFESADLLYQAAEQLARPLAMAAQMVVDAITGGNRILCAAQGLAALDADYLAARLAGRFEQERPGLAAQARDAAGLDIARLLQAHGNPGDVLVMVEPLREQRDAWANAVAAAHAQEMSIIALTGGTTDEWRGLLQDTDIQIRVSHGREPRVVEAQRVLLHALADAVDLQLLGSDE
;
A
#
# COMPACT_ATOMS: atom_id res chain seq x y z
N MET A 1 12.66 -24.18 24.72
CA MET A 1 11.97 -22.88 24.93
C MET A 1 12.24 -21.87 23.83
N ILE A 2 13.49 -21.49 23.51
CA ILE A 2 13.78 -20.48 22.44
C ILE A 2 13.39 -20.99 21.05
N GLU A 3 13.76 -22.21 20.70
CA GLU A 3 13.40 -22.81 19.40
C GLU A 3 11.90 -22.86 19.18
N GLN A 4 11.13 -23.29 20.17
CA GLN A 4 9.67 -23.31 20.10
C GLN A 4 9.09 -21.90 19.92
N ARG A 5 9.66 -20.89 20.60
CA ARG A 5 9.26 -19.50 20.42
C ARG A 5 9.55 -19.01 19.02
N ILE A 6 10.68 -19.37 18.45
CA ILE A 6 11.04 -19.03 17.07
C ILE A 6 10.07 -19.71 16.08
N GLN A 7 9.84 -21.02 16.22
CA GLN A 7 8.90 -21.76 15.37
C GLN A 7 7.50 -21.14 15.41
N GLN A 8 7.02 -20.74 16.59
CA GLN A 8 5.72 -20.11 16.73
C GLN A 8 5.61 -18.79 15.96
N GLN A 9 6.71 -18.01 15.84
CA GLN A 9 6.68 -16.78 15.00
C GLN A 9 6.40 -17.12 13.55
N PHE A 10 7.04 -18.16 13.00
CA PHE A 10 6.83 -18.59 11.61
C PHE A 10 5.41 -19.11 11.39
N PHE A 11 4.88 -19.91 12.30
CA PHE A 11 3.51 -20.44 12.18
C PHE A 11 2.47 -19.33 12.25
N GLU A 12 2.63 -18.38 13.18
CA GLU A 12 1.73 -17.22 13.29
C GLU A 12 1.75 -16.37 12.02
N SER A 13 2.93 -16.18 11.39
CA SER A 13 3.04 -15.47 10.11
C SER A 13 2.39 -16.26 8.97
N ALA A 14 2.63 -17.57 8.89
CA ALA A 14 2.06 -18.43 7.86
C ALA A 14 0.51 -18.45 7.94
N ASP A 15 -0.04 -18.60 9.13
CA ASP A 15 -1.48 -18.58 9.35
C ASP A 15 -2.10 -17.23 8.95
N LEU A 16 -1.45 -16.13 9.30
CA LEU A 16 -1.92 -14.80 8.92
C LEU A 16 -1.85 -14.59 7.39
N LEU A 17 -0.77 -15.02 6.75
CA LEU A 17 -0.62 -14.92 5.29
C LEU A 17 -1.67 -15.75 4.55
N TYR A 18 -1.98 -16.94 5.07
CA TYR A 18 -3.05 -17.77 4.50
C TYR A 18 -4.41 -17.07 4.57
N GLN A 19 -4.76 -16.51 5.74
CA GLN A 19 -5.99 -15.73 5.91
C GLN A 19 -6.00 -14.48 5.03
N ALA A 20 -4.87 -13.79 4.92
CA ALA A 20 -4.74 -12.61 4.06
C ALA A 20 -4.96 -12.96 2.59
N ALA A 21 -4.43 -14.08 2.11
CA ALA A 21 -4.63 -14.54 0.73
C ALA A 21 -6.12 -14.75 0.40
N GLU A 22 -6.87 -15.36 1.30
CA GLU A 22 -8.30 -15.60 1.11
C GLU A 22 -9.13 -14.29 1.14
N GLN A 23 -8.81 -13.38 2.05
CA GLN A 23 -9.64 -12.20 2.30
C GLN A 23 -9.24 -11.00 1.46
N LEU A 24 -7.96 -10.86 1.11
CA LEU A 24 -7.40 -9.64 0.52
C LEU A 24 -7.06 -9.78 -0.97
N ALA A 25 -7.17 -10.97 -1.58
CA ALA A 25 -6.90 -11.14 -3.01
C ALA A 25 -7.78 -10.23 -3.87
N ARG A 26 -9.09 -10.13 -3.57
CA ARG A 26 -10.01 -9.29 -4.32
C ARG A 26 -9.70 -7.78 -4.20
N PRO A 27 -9.61 -7.17 -2.99
CA PRO A 27 -9.25 -5.76 -2.90
C PRO A 27 -7.85 -5.48 -3.47
N LEU A 28 -6.92 -6.43 -3.39
CA LEU A 28 -5.60 -6.28 -4.00
C LEU A 28 -5.67 -6.25 -5.54
N ALA A 29 -6.47 -7.11 -6.16
CA ALA A 29 -6.71 -7.09 -7.59
C ALA A 29 -7.35 -5.77 -8.05
N MET A 30 -8.31 -5.24 -7.29
CA MET A 30 -8.89 -3.92 -7.55
C MET A 30 -7.84 -2.80 -7.44
N ALA A 31 -6.95 -2.87 -6.46
CA ALA A 31 -5.85 -1.93 -6.29
C ALA A 31 -4.86 -1.99 -7.47
N ALA A 32 -4.53 -3.19 -7.96
CA ALA A 32 -3.69 -3.35 -9.14
C ALA A 32 -4.33 -2.70 -10.37
N GLN A 33 -5.64 -2.92 -10.58
CA GLN A 33 -6.38 -2.28 -11.67
C GLN A 33 -6.35 -0.74 -11.55
N MET A 34 -6.56 -0.19 -10.35
CA MET A 34 -6.49 1.25 -10.10
C MET A 34 -5.10 1.81 -10.46
N VAL A 35 -4.02 1.11 -10.11
CA VAL A 35 -2.65 1.49 -10.49
C VAL A 35 -2.48 1.49 -12.01
N VAL A 36 -2.94 0.44 -12.69
CA VAL A 36 -2.85 0.32 -14.15
C VAL A 36 -3.65 1.43 -14.85
N ASP A 37 -4.87 1.69 -14.39
CA ASP A 37 -5.73 2.74 -14.96
C ASP A 37 -5.07 4.13 -14.80
N ALA A 38 -4.50 4.42 -13.63
CA ALA A 38 -3.78 5.68 -13.40
C ALA A 38 -2.57 5.82 -14.34
N ILE A 39 -1.72 4.80 -14.41
CA ILE A 39 -0.51 4.83 -15.26
C ILE A 39 -0.86 4.95 -16.76
N THR A 40 -1.83 4.18 -17.22
CA THR A 40 -2.28 4.25 -18.63
C THR A 40 -2.99 5.55 -18.96
N GLY A 41 -3.62 6.19 -17.97
CA GLY A 41 -4.16 7.53 -18.05
C GLY A 41 -3.13 8.66 -18.01
N GLY A 42 -1.82 8.33 -17.85
CA GLY A 42 -0.74 9.32 -17.79
C GLY A 42 -0.54 9.93 -16.40
N ASN A 43 -1.16 9.35 -15.37
CA ASN A 43 -1.07 9.78 -13.99
C ASN A 43 0.06 9.06 -13.23
N ARG A 44 0.25 9.39 -11.96
CA ARG A 44 1.37 8.92 -11.13
C ARG A 44 0.87 8.19 -9.90
N ILE A 45 1.75 7.35 -9.36
CA ILE A 45 1.57 6.66 -8.09
C ILE A 45 2.47 7.33 -7.04
N LEU A 46 1.86 7.91 -6.03
CA LEU A 46 2.55 8.52 -4.91
C LEU A 46 2.47 7.56 -3.71
N CYS A 47 3.60 6.95 -3.35
CA CYS A 47 3.68 6.06 -2.18
C CYS A 47 4.07 6.87 -0.95
N ALA A 48 3.34 6.75 0.14
CA ALA A 48 3.60 7.46 1.37
C ALA A 48 3.41 6.56 2.60
N ALA A 49 4.28 6.75 3.57
CA ALA A 49 4.19 6.12 4.88
C ALA A 49 4.93 6.97 5.91
N GLN A 50 4.80 6.62 7.18
CA GLN A 50 5.48 7.30 8.26
C GLN A 50 6.32 6.34 9.10
N GLY A 51 7.38 6.85 9.73
CA GLY A 51 8.26 6.05 10.57
C GLY A 51 8.94 4.92 9.79
N LEU A 52 9.00 3.74 10.37
CA LEU A 52 9.65 2.57 9.75
C LEU A 52 8.90 2.05 8.52
N ALA A 53 7.59 2.30 8.41
CA ALA A 53 6.81 1.92 7.24
C ALA A 53 7.21 2.72 5.98
N ALA A 54 7.95 3.83 6.11
CA ALA A 54 8.52 4.55 4.97
C ALA A 54 9.37 3.66 4.08
N LEU A 55 10.07 2.67 4.66
CA LEU A 55 10.84 1.67 3.90
C LEU A 55 9.95 0.82 2.97
N ASP A 56 8.69 0.60 3.33
CA ASP A 56 7.73 -0.15 2.51
C ASP A 56 7.18 0.71 1.37
N ALA A 57 6.94 1.99 1.62
CA ALA A 57 6.56 2.96 0.60
C ALA A 57 7.68 3.16 -0.44
N ASP A 58 8.93 3.33 0.02
CA ASP A 58 10.12 3.40 -0.85
C ASP A 58 10.30 2.13 -1.68
N TYR A 59 10.11 0.99 -1.03
CA TYR A 59 10.23 -0.31 -1.69
C TYR A 59 9.21 -0.46 -2.83
N LEU A 60 7.92 -0.19 -2.56
CA LEU A 60 6.88 -0.27 -3.60
C LEU A 60 7.18 0.70 -4.75
N ALA A 61 7.48 1.95 -4.45
CA ALA A 61 7.81 2.94 -5.46
C ALA A 61 8.98 2.50 -6.34
N ALA A 62 10.03 1.93 -5.73
CA ALA A 62 11.18 1.40 -6.47
C ALA A 62 10.81 0.19 -7.35
N ARG A 63 9.90 -0.69 -6.91
CA ARG A 63 9.42 -1.83 -7.73
C ARG A 63 8.58 -1.36 -8.91
N LEU A 64 7.74 -0.37 -8.71
CA LEU A 64 6.92 0.20 -9.79
C LEU A 64 7.76 1.04 -10.77
N ALA A 65 8.62 1.93 -10.28
CA ALA A 65 9.46 2.79 -11.12
C ALA A 65 10.58 2.04 -11.85
N GLY A 66 11.08 0.96 -11.26
CA GLY A 66 12.04 0.06 -11.88
C GLY A 66 11.36 -1.13 -12.54
N ARG A 67 11.60 -2.30 -11.96
CA ARG A 67 10.95 -3.57 -12.34
C ARG A 67 10.66 -4.39 -11.08
N PHE A 68 9.72 -5.30 -11.15
CA PHE A 68 9.52 -6.31 -10.12
C PHE A 68 10.28 -7.60 -10.51
N GLU A 69 9.67 -8.49 -11.27
CA GLU A 69 10.32 -9.71 -11.76
C GLU A 69 10.62 -9.66 -13.25
N GLN A 70 9.70 -9.08 -14.04
CA GLN A 70 9.83 -8.97 -15.49
C GLN A 70 10.44 -7.63 -15.93
N GLU A 71 11.14 -7.64 -17.07
CA GLU A 71 11.66 -6.42 -17.68
C GLU A 71 10.53 -5.64 -18.34
N ARG A 72 10.40 -4.38 -17.95
CA ARG A 72 9.45 -3.42 -18.54
C ARG A 72 9.94 -1.97 -18.40
N PRO A 73 9.38 -1.03 -19.14
CA PRO A 73 9.57 0.39 -18.85
C PRO A 73 9.13 0.74 -17.42
N GLY A 74 9.86 1.65 -16.78
CA GLY A 74 9.51 2.13 -15.44
C GLY A 74 8.15 2.84 -15.45
N LEU A 75 7.35 2.59 -14.41
CA LEU A 75 6.09 3.28 -14.21
C LEU A 75 6.30 4.60 -13.46
N ALA A 76 5.40 5.56 -13.66
CA ALA A 76 5.47 6.87 -13.00
C ALA A 76 5.10 6.74 -11.51
N ALA A 77 5.96 6.12 -10.72
CA ALA A 77 5.80 5.90 -9.28
C ALA A 77 6.95 6.54 -8.50
N GLN A 78 6.64 7.14 -7.37
CA GLN A 78 7.64 7.71 -6.48
C GLN A 78 7.19 7.63 -5.02
N ALA A 79 8.15 7.36 -4.13
CA ALA A 79 7.91 7.52 -2.71
C ALA A 79 8.01 9.00 -2.31
N ARG A 80 7.21 9.36 -1.33
CA ARG A 80 7.29 10.64 -0.67
C ARG A 80 7.74 10.41 0.76
N ASP A 81 9.02 10.59 0.97
CA ASP A 81 9.57 10.62 2.32
C ASP A 81 9.02 11.86 3.04
N ALA A 82 8.22 11.58 4.05
CA ALA A 82 7.72 12.59 4.95
C ALA A 82 8.74 12.91 6.08
N ALA A 83 10.05 12.70 5.87
CA ALA A 83 11.06 13.00 6.87
C ALA A 83 10.96 14.47 7.32
N GLY A 84 10.09 14.70 8.31
CA GLY A 84 9.81 16.01 8.87
C GLY A 84 8.84 16.89 8.07
N LEU A 85 8.28 16.44 6.96
CA LEU A 85 7.26 17.16 6.20
C LEU A 85 5.88 16.51 6.39
N ASP A 86 4.86 17.36 6.46
CA ASP A 86 3.46 16.92 6.48
C ASP A 86 3.08 16.33 5.13
N ILE A 87 2.66 15.06 5.09
CA ILE A 87 2.21 14.36 3.87
C ILE A 87 1.10 15.16 3.18
N ALA A 88 0.18 15.75 3.93
CA ALA A 88 -0.90 16.56 3.37
C ALA A 88 -0.37 17.73 2.54
N ARG A 89 0.66 18.42 3.01
CA ARG A 89 1.30 19.51 2.26
C ARG A 89 2.00 19.02 1.00
N LEU A 90 2.62 17.85 1.06
CA LEU A 90 3.25 17.24 -0.12
C LEU A 90 2.20 16.89 -1.19
N LEU A 91 1.05 16.35 -0.77
CA LEU A 91 -0.06 16.04 -1.68
C LEU A 91 -0.67 17.30 -2.29
N GLN A 92 -0.86 18.36 -1.49
CA GLN A 92 -1.32 19.66 -1.99
C GLN A 92 -0.39 20.29 -3.03
N ALA A 93 0.92 20.09 -2.88
CA ALA A 93 1.92 20.66 -3.78
C ALA A 93 2.15 19.83 -5.05
N HIS A 94 1.95 18.53 -4.98
CA HIS A 94 2.38 17.60 -6.02
C HIS A 94 1.29 16.65 -6.55
N GLY A 95 0.17 16.52 -5.86
CA GLY A 95 -0.97 15.71 -6.29
C GLY A 95 -1.69 16.35 -7.47
N ASN A 96 -2.15 15.54 -8.41
CA ASN A 96 -2.98 15.98 -9.52
C ASN A 96 -4.20 15.07 -9.64
N PRO A 97 -5.27 15.55 -10.29
CA PRO A 97 -6.43 14.74 -10.60
C PRO A 97 -6.04 13.45 -11.32
N GLY A 98 -6.53 12.33 -10.82
CA GLY A 98 -6.25 10.99 -11.36
C GLY A 98 -4.96 10.32 -10.85
N ASP A 99 -4.09 11.03 -10.11
CA ASP A 99 -2.99 10.39 -9.39
C ASP A 99 -3.53 9.43 -8.32
N VAL A 100 -2.76 8.41 -7.94
CA VAL A 100 -3.11 7.47 -6.87
C VAL A 100 -2.14 7.64 -5.71
N LEU A 101 -2.69 7.80 -4.51
CA LEU A 101 -1.95 7.73 -3.27
C LEU A 101 -1.97 6.29 -2.74
N VAL A 102 -0.80 5.67 -2.59
CA VAL A 102 -0.66 4.41 -1.86
C VAL A 102 -0.11 4.72 -0.47
N MET A 103 -0.92 4.51 0.55
CA MET A 103 -0.51 4.70 1.95
C MET A 103 -0.23 3.35 2.61
N VAL A 104 0.87 3.29 3.39
CA VAL A 104 1.23 2.12 4.21
C VAL A 104 1.23 2.52 5.68
N GLU A 105 0.26 2.03 6.44
CA GLU A 105 0.10 2.31 7.86
C GLU A 105 -0.16 1.02 8.64
N PRO A 106 0.90 0.35 9.14
CA PRO A 106 0.77 -0.90 9.88
C PRO A 106 0.21 -0.70 11.29
N LEU A 107 0.32 0.53 11.82
CA LEU A 107 -0.11 0.90 13.16
C LEU A 107 -1.09 2.07 13.14
N ARG A 108 -1.76 2.27 14.29
CA ARG A 108 -2.82 3.28 14.48
C ARG A 108 -2.31 4.62 14.99
N GLU A 109 -0.99 4.80 15.10
CA GLU A 109 -0.40 5.85 15.94
C GLU A 109 -0.55 7.27 15.38
N GLN A 110 -0.87 7.43 14.09
CA GLN A 110 -0.87 8.76 13.45
C GLN A 110 -2.16 9.06 12.67
N ARG A 111 -3.31 8.62 13.22
CA ARG A 111 -4.61 8.77 12.58
C ARG A 111 -4.92 10.18 12.12
N ASP A 112 -4.60 11.20 12.92
CA ASP A 112 -4.92 12.60 12.58
C ASP A 112 -4.06 13.12 11.43
N ALA A 113 -2.77 12.74 11.36
CA ALA A 113 -1.90 13.08 10.25
C ALA A 113 -2.39 12.42 8.94
N TRP A 114 -2.85 11.17 9.01
CA TRP A 114 -3.42 10.48 7.88
C TRP A 114 -4.80 11.03 7.46
N ALA A 115 -5.64 11.45 8.41
CA ALA A 115 -6.91 12.09 8.08
C ALA A 115 -6.69 13.37 7.25
N ASN A 116 -5.68 14.18 7.60
CA ASN A 116 -5.28 15.35 6.83
C ASN A 116 -4.74 14.97 5.43
N ALA A 117 -3.93 13.91 5.35
CA ALA A 117 -3.39 13.42 4.07
C ALA A 117 -4.50 12.90 3.15
N VAL A 118 -5.46 12.13 3.68
CA VAL A 118 -6.63 11.65 2.94
C VAL A 118 -7.48 12.83 2.44
N ALA A 119 -7.76 13.81 3.30
CA ALA A 119 -8.51 15.00 2.90
C ALA A 119 -7.77 15.79 1.81
N ALA A 120 -6.44 15.90 1.90
CA ALA A 120 -5.63 16.56 0.88
C ALA A 120 -5.63 15.80 -0.45
N ALA A 121 -5.54 14.47 -0.44
CA ALA A 121 -5.62 13.64 -1.63
C ALA A 121 -6.98 13.80 -2.33
N HIS A 122 -8.08 13.71 -1.58
CA HIS A 122 -9.42 13.91 -2.14
C HIS A 122 -9.62 15.33 -2.70
N ALA A 123 -9.07 16.36 -2.04
CA ALA A 123 -9.13 17.74 -2.53
C ALA A 123 -8.35 17.94 -3.85
N GLN A 124 -7.39 17.07 -4.15
CA GLN A 124 -6.64 17.01 -5.41
C GLN A 124 -7.24 16.01 -6.42
N GLU A 125 -8.45 15.49 -6.15
CA GLU A 125 -9.12 14.49 -6.99
C GLU A 125 -8.26 13.22 -7.24
N MET A 126 -7.50 12.81 -6.22
CA MET A 126 -6.73 11.57 -6.21
C MET A 126 -7.57 10.43 -5.64
N SER A 127 -7.32 9.20 -6.11
CA SER A 127 -7.81 7.97 -5.47
C SER A 127 -6.78 7.43 -4.47
N ILE A 128 -7.24 6.64 -3.49
CA ILE A 128 -6.39 6.13 -2.41
C ILE A 128 -6.42 4.61 -2.36
N ILE A 129 -5.24 4.02 -2.23
CA ILE A 129 -5.03 2.62 -1.82
C ILE A 129 -4.42 2.65 -0.42
N ALA A 130 -5.17 2.22 0.59
CA ALA A 130 -4.73 2.24 1.98
C ALA A 130 -4.39 0.84 2.48
N LEU A 131 -3.09 0.52 2.62
CA LEU A 131 -2.63 -0.67 3.34
C LEU A 131 -2.62 -0.36 4.82
N THR A 132 -3.58 -0.92 5.56
CA THR A 132 -3.77 -0.62 6.98
C THR A 132 -3.62 -1.88 7.84
N GLY A 133 -3.40 -1.70 9.13
CA GLY A 133 -3.32 -2.78 10.11
C GLY A 133 -4.29 -2.59 11.27
N GLY A 134 -4.34 -3.58 12.15
CA GLY A 134 -5.06 -3.51 13.41
C GLY A 134 -6.36 -4.32 13.44
N THR A 135 -6.83 -4.56 14.65
CA THR A 135 -8.02 -5.40 14.93
C THR A 135 -9.34 -4.64 14.72
N THR A 136 -9.32 -3.32 14.71
CA THR A 136 -10.49 -2.46 14.48
C THR A 136 -10.31 -1.68 13.18
N ASP A 137 -11.43 -1.34 12.55
CA ASP A 137 -11.41 -0.54 11.33
C ASP A 137 -11.62 0.94 11.68
N GLU A 138 -10.54 1.66 11.86
CA GLU A 138 -10.55 3.09 12.18
C GLU A 138 -10.52 3.98 10.95
N TRP A 139 -10.30 3.40 9.78
CA TRP A 139 -10.29 4.09 8.50
C TRP A 139 -11.68 4.23 7.90
N ARG A 140 -12.64 3.46 8.43
CA ARG A 140 -14.04 3.54 8.02
C ARG A 140 -14.57 4.96 8.24
N GLY A 141 -15.04 5.59 7.17
CA GLY A 141 -15.54 6.97 7.18
C GLY A 141 -14.47 8.04 6.89
N LEU A 142 -13.18 7.66 6.75
CA LEU A 142 -12.16 8.54 6.17
C LEU A 142 -12.04 8.33 4.65
N LEU A 143 -12.13 7.08 4.22
CA LEU A 143 -12.04 6.68 2.82
C LEU A 143 -13.40 6.84 2.13
N GLN A 144 -13.37 7.15 0.84
CA GLN A 144 -14.54 7.23 -0.04
C GLN A 144 -14.80 5.89 -0.74
N ASP A 145 -15.93 5.75 -1.40
CA ASP A 145 -16.29 4.54 -2.16
C ASP A 145 -15.35 4.28 -3.35
N THR A 146 -14.65 5.32 -3.81
CA THR A 146 -13.63 5.24 -4.86
C THR A 146 -12.27 4.75 -4.36
N ASP A 147 -12.06 4.73 -3.05
CA ASP A 147 -10.81 4.28 -2.44
C ASP A 147 -10.82 2.79 -2.15
N ILE A 148 -9.64 2.21 -2.02
CA ILE A 148 -9.49 0.79 -1.72
C ILE A 148 -8.72 0.64 -0.41
N GLN A 149 -9.37 -0.01 0.57
CA GLN A 149 -8.70 -0.40 1.81
C GLN A 149 -8.27 -1.87 1.74
N ILE A 150 -7.00 -2.12 2.05
CA ILE A 150 -6.40 -3.45 2.20
C ILE A 150 -5.96 -3.57 3.66
N ARG A 151 -6.82 -4.15 4.51
CA ARG A 151 -6.61 -4.20 5.95
C ARG A 151 -6.14 -5.57 6.43
N VAL A 152 -4.93 -5.63 6.96
CA VAL A 152 -4.41 -6.79 7.67
C VAL A 152 -4.94 -6.78 9.11
N SER A 153 -5.92 -7.65 9.38
CA SER A 153 -6.58 -7.72 10.69
C SER A 153 -5.76 -8.53 11.70
N HIS A 154 -4.76 -7.89 12.34
CA HIS A 154 -3.94 -8.52 13.37
C HIS A 154 -3.50 -7.51 14.44
N GLY A 155 -3.33 -7.97 15.70
CA GLY A 155 -2.99 -7.09 16.82
C GLY A 155 -1.49 -6.87 17.04
N ARG A 156 -0.62 -7.61 16.34
CA ARG A 156 0.83 -7.50 16.49
C ARG A 156 1.41 -6.84 15.25
N GLU A 157 2.04 -5.68 15.45
CA GLU A 157 2.68 -4.91 14.39
C GLU A 157 3.62 -5.73 13.51
N PRO A 158 4.58 -6.52 14.04
CA PRO A 158 5.50 -7.27 13.19
C PRO A 158 4.78 -8.22 12.22
N ARG A 159 3.65 -8.81 12.63
CA ARG A 159 2.84 -9.68 11.77
C ARG A 159 2.15 -8.88 10.67
N VAL A 160 1.65 -7.68 11.01
CA VAL A 160 1.04 -6.77 10.02
C VAL A 160 2.07 -6.35 8.98
N VAL A 161 3.25 -5.90 9.41
CA VAL A 161 4.34 -5.48 8.51
C VAL A 161 4.77 -6.61 7.57
N GLU A 162 4.95 -7.83 8.09
CA GLU A 162 5.30 -8.99 7.25
C GLU A 162 4.22 -9.27 6.18
N ALA A 163 2.94 -9.26 6.59
CA ALA A 163 1.85 -9.46 5.65
C ALA A 163 1.74 -8.32 4.64
N GLN A 164 1.88 -7.07 5.07
CA GLN A 164 1.89 -5.93 4.16
C GLN A 164 3.02 -6.02 3.13
N ARG A 165 4.22 -6.48 3.51
CA ARG A 165 5.32 -6.69 2.57
C ARG A 165 4.95 -7.70 1.48
N VAL A 166 4.30 -8.80 1.85
CA VAL A 166 3.82 -9.79 0.86
C VAL A 166 2.75 -9.20 -0.04
N LEU A 167 1.83 -8.40 0.51
CA LEU A 167 0.80 -7.71 -0.27
C LEU A 167 1.40 -6.70 -1.26
N LEU A 168 2.48 -5.99 -0.90
CA LEU A 168 3.19 -5.10 -1.83
C LEU A 168 3.85 -5.86 -2.98
N HIS A 169 4.41 -7.05 -2.72
CA HIS A 169 4.92 -7.93 -3.78
C HIS A 169 3.79 -8.36 -4.72
N ALA A 170 2.69 -8.86 -4.16
CA ALA A 170 1.55 -9.31 -4.95
C ALA A 170 0.88 -8.16 -5.73
N LEU A 171 0.89 -6.93 -5.19
CA LEU A 171 0.42 -5.75 -5.91
C LEU A 171 1.31 -5.44 -7.12
N ALA A 172 2.65 -5.43 -6.94
CA ALA A 172 3.59 -5.17 -8.01
C ALA A 172 3.51 -6.24 -9.12
N ASP A 173 3.41 -7.52 -8.73
CA ASP A 173 3.22 -8.65 -9.65
C ASP A 173 1.91 -8.53 -10.42
N ALA A 174 0.80 -8.25 -9.74
CA ALA A 174 -0.51 -8.10 -10.38
C ALA A 174 -0.55 -6.91 -11.36
N VAL A 175 0.16 -5.82 -11.07
CA VAL A 175 0.32 -4.69 -11.99
C VAL A 175 1.11 -5.11 -13.24
N ASP A 176 2.22 -5.84 -13.06
CA ASP A 176 3.02 -6.34 -14.18
C ASP A 176 2.23 -7.32 -15.03
N LEU A 177 1.50 -8.24 -14.42
CA LEU A 177 0.62 -9.20 -15.11
C LEU A 177 -0.46 -8.49 -15.97
N GLN A 178 -1.07 -7.43 -15.46
CA GLN A 178 -2.09 -6.68 -16.22
C GLN A 178 -1.51 -5.84 -17.36
N LEU A 179 -0.28 -5.35 -17.22
CA LEU A 179 0.37 -4.53 -18.26
C LEU A 179 1.04 -5.38 -19.35
N LEU A 180 1.60 -6.53 -18.99
CA LEU A 180 2.41 -7.36 -19.89
C LEU A 180 1.67 -8.61 -20.39
N GLY A 181 0.62 -9.04 -19.68
CA GLY A 181 -0.02 -10.32 -19.88
C GLY A 181 0.67 -11.45 -19.10
N SER A 182 0.05 -12.63 -19.07
CA SER A 182 0.67 -13.84 -18.55
C SER A 182 1.67 -14.39 -19.57
N ASP A 183 2.91 -14.66 -19.14
CA ASP A 183 3.78 -15.57 -19.89
C ASP A 183 3.16 -16.98 -19.83
N GLU A 184 2.41 -17.40 -20.87
CA GLU A 184 2.04 -18.79 -21.08
C GLU A 184 3.18 -19.56 -21.74
#